data_ad04932c3876077d39d7235636b75bdf
#
_entry.id   ad04932c3876077d39d7235636b75bdf
#
_cell.length_a   1.000
_cell.length_b   1.000
_cell.length_c   1.000
_cell.angle_alpha   90.00
_cell.angle_beta   90.00
_cell.angle_gamma   90.00
#
_symmetry.space_group_name_H-M   'P 1'
#
loop_
_entity.id
_entity.type
_entity.pdbx_description
1 polymer ?
#
loop_
_entity_poly.entity_id
_entity_poly.type
_entity_poly.pdbx_seq_one_letter_code
_entity_poly.pdbx_strand_id
1 'polypeptide(L)'
;MAAVTSLGSIFNTTAGTKSVTATPAVNDLIVIITGATSTGSADETTAPTDDNSAGTYSKIVVGQSGSNLGRLIGWVRTALISSAVSTIFTYNPTIGTNTGGGLQVLKVTGMSRTGLSAILQSANQNSQTAGTTPAPVFAAAVNTANPVIGAVMNASNPAALTPRSSPAYTERTDVGYATPTTGRETMTIDSGETATTITWGGTSATLFGDIVMELDISAPPAITYPQLEHANGRGSFRGVNLGTR
;
A
#
# COMPACT_ATOMS: atom_id res chain seq x y z
N MET A 1 -16.96 6.84 -5.07
CA MET A 1 -15.66 6.94 -5.75
C MET A 1 -14.59 6.80 -4.68
N ALA A 2 -13.60 5.98 -4.90
CA ALA A 2 -12.49 5.87 -3.96
C ALA A 2 -11.58 7.10 -4.10
N ALA A 3 -10.97 7.53 -3.00
CA ALA A 3 -10.03 8.66 -3.00
C ALA A 3 -8.87 8.36 -2.06
N VAL A 4 -7.65 8.67 -2.52
CA VAL A 4 -6.41 8.49 -1.77
C VAL A 4 -5.97 9.82 -1.16
N THR A 5 -5.76 9.86 0.15
CA THR A 5 -5.33 11.07 0.87
C THR A 5 -4.19 10.73 1.82
N SER A 6 -3.21 11.63 1.98
CA SER A 6 -2.17 11.47 2.99
C SER A 6 -2.71 11.79 4.38
N LEU A 7 -2.43 10.91 5.34
CA LEU A 7 -2.64 11.15 6.77
C LEU A 7 -1.40 11.72 7.47
N GLY A 8 -0.25 11.58 6.85
CA GLY A 8 1.03 12.11 7.33
C GLY A 8 2.21 11.25 6.91
N SER A 9 3.39 11.79 7.10
CA SER A 9 4.66 11.11 6.81
C SER A 9 5.76 11.54 7.76
N ILE A 10 6.73 10.65 7.98
CA ILE A 10 7.97 10.93 8.69
C ILE A 10 9.11 10.18 8.00
N PHE A 11 10.16 10.89 7.65
CA PHE A 11 11.42 10.34 7.13
C PHE A 11 12.59 11.11 7.73
N ASN A 12 13.58 10.40 8.24
CA ASN A 12 14.79 11.02 8.78
C ASN A 12 15.99 10.07 8.76
N THR A 13 17.17 10.62 9.04
CA THR A 13 18.48 9.95 9.05
C THR A 13 18.80 9.19 10.32
N THR A 14 17.88 9.05 11.25
CA THR A 14 18.11 8.30 12.48
C THR A 14 17.60 6.88 12.35
N ALA A 15 18.30 5.94 12.94
CA ALA A 15 17.80 4.57 13.12
C ALA A 15 16.60 4.56 14.10
N GLY A 16 15.89 3.44 14.16
CA GLY A 16 14.84 3.18 15.14
C GLY A 16 13.43 3.55 14.68
N THR A 17 12.52 3.47 15.62
CA THR A 17 11.08 3.56 15.38
C THR A 17 10.64 4.92 14.83
N LYS A 18 9.75 4.87 13.84
CA LYS A 18 9.06 6.01 13.23
C LYS A 18 7.58 5.90 13.51
N SER A 19 6.93 7.02 13.81
CA SER A 19 5.48 7.03 14.06
C SER A 19 4.81 8.25 13.45
N VAL A 20 3.61 8.03 12.94
CA VAL A 20 2.67 9.07 12.48
C VAL A 20 1.40 8.93 13.29
N THR A 21 0.92 10.03 13.87
CA THR A 21 -0.37 10.06 14.58
C THR A 21 -1.40 10.76 13.71
N ALA A 22 -2.54 10.11 13.48
CA ALA A 22 -3.63 10.66 12.69
C ALA A 22 -4.98 10.09 13.13
N THR A 23 -6.07 10.69 12.66
CA THR A 23 -7.44 10.21 12.94
C THR A 23 -8.09 9.77 11.62
N PRO A 24 -7.96 8.49 11.23
CA PRO A 24 -8.69 7.97 10.07
C PRO A 24 -10.17 7.86 10.37
N ALA A 25 -11.00 7.86 9.34
CA ALA A 25 -12.44 7.63 9.48
C ALA A 25 -12.76 6.12 9.50
N VAL A 26 -13.92 5.77 10.06
CA VAL A 26 -14.45 4.39 9.98
C VAL A 26 -14.60 4.00 8.50
N ASN A 27 -14.22 2.76 8.18
CA ASN A 27 -14.19 2.19 6.84
C ASN A 27 -13.11 2.74 5.89
N ASP A 28 -12.17 3.56 6.36
CA ASP A 28 -10.97 3.85 5.58
C ASP A 28 -10.09 2.59 5.47
N LEU A 29 -9.59 2.31 4.27
CA LEU A 29 -8.49 1.39 4.08
C LEU A 29 -7.17 2.15 4.27
N ILE A 30 -6.24 1.58 5.01
CA ILE A 30 -4.91 2.17 5.19
C ILE A 30 -3.90 1.47 4.29
N VAL A 31 -3.17 2.27 3.54
CA VAL A 31 -1.97 1.87 2.80
C VAL A 31 -0.77 2.61 3.41
N ILE A 32 0.26 1.87 3.75
CA ILE A 32 1.50 2.45 4.27
C ILE A 32 2.63 2.19 3.28
N ILE A 33 3.37 3.24 2.99
CA ILE A 33 4.62 3.12 2.26
C ILE A 33 5.74 3.30 3.27
N THR A 34 6.57 2.29 3.46
CA THR A 34 7.77 2.39 4.30
C THR A 34 9.01 2.53 3.44
N GLY A 35 9.99 3.23 3.97
CA GLY A 35 11.34 3.29 3.40
C GLY A 35 12.36 3.09 4.50
N ALA A 36 13.43 2.36 4.19
CA ALA A 36 14.55 2.16 5.10
C ALA A 36 15.87 2.21 4.34
N THR A 37 16.88 2.81 4.96
CA THR A 37 18.26 2.81 4.47
C THR A 37 19.16 2.00 5.38
N SER A 38 20.15 1.33 4.79
CA SER A 38 21.07 0.46 5.52
C SER A 38 22.45 0.47 4.86
N THR A 39 23.48 0.16 5.64
CA THR A 39 24.83 -0.13 5.13
C THR A 39 25.02 -1.60 4.75
N GLY A 40 24.01 -2.46 4.96
CA GLY A 40 24.04 -3.89 4.68
C GLY A 40 22.93 -4.35 3.76
N SER A 41 23.04 -5.56 3.21
CA SER A 41 22.13 -6.15 2.22
C SER A 41 21.06 -7.06 2.81
N ALA A 42 20.39 -6.67 3.89
CA ALA A 42 19.31 -7.48 4.43
C ALA A 42 17.94 -7.05 3.88
N ASP A 43 17.02 -8.00 3.70
CA ASP A 43 15.64 -7.70 3.40
C ASP A 43 14.94 -7.12 4.64
N GLU A 44 14.10 -6.11 4.41
CA GLU A 44 13.21 -5.61 5.43
C GLU A 44 12.00 -6.53 5.55
N THR A 45 11.80 -7.07 6.73
CA THR A 45 10.70 -8.02 6.99
C THR A 45 9.67 -7.50 7.99
N THR A 46 9.99 -6.40 8.69
CA THR A 46 9.11 -5.87 9.73
C THR A 46 7.97 -5.09 9.13
N ALA A 47 6.76 -5.58 9.34
CA ALA A 47 5.55 -4.88 8.95
C ALA A 47 5.30 -3.67 9.87
N PRO A 48 4.69 -2.58 9.36
CA PRO A 48 4.15 -1.53 10.21
C PRO A 48 2.99 -2.08 11.06
N THR A 49 2.67 -1.37 12.13
CA THR A 49 1.53 -1.65 13.02
C THR A 49 0.76 -0.37 13.29
N ASP A 50 -0.47 -0.49 13.78
CA ASP A 50 -1.22 0.61 14.36
C ASP A 50 -1.95 0.15 15.64
N ASP A 51 -2.33 1.10 16.48
CA ASP A 51 -3.06 0.85 17.73
C ASP A 51 -4.59 0.88 17.58
N ASN A 52 -5.10 1.10 16.35
CA ASN A 52 -6.53 1.02 16.06
C ASN A 52 -6.96 -0.45 15.90
N SER A 53 -7.44 -1.05 16.98
CA SER A 53 -7.83 -2.47 17.03
C SER A 53 -6.69 -3.44 16.63
N ALA A 54 -5.45 -3.15 17.07
CA ALA A 54 -4.25 -3.93 16.77
C ALA A 54 -4.08 -4.21 15.26
N GLY A 55 -4.08 -3.15 14.47
CA GLY A 55 -4.01 -3.23 13.00
C GLY A 55 -2.75 -3.96 12.52
N THR A 56 -2.96 -4.90 11.61
CA THR A 56 -1.92 -5.68 10.94
C THR A 56 -1.87 -5.36 9.45
N TYR A 57 -0.72 -5.59 8.83
CA TYR A 57 -0.47 -5.21 7.44
C TYR A 57 0.10 -6.37 6.64
N SER A 58 -0.36 -6.50 5.41
CA SER A 58 0.20 -7.42 4.41
C SER A 58 1.14 -6.66 3.49
N LYS A 59 2.30 -7.25 3.20
CA LYS A 59 3.26 -6.72 2.24
C LYS A 59 2.72 -6.90 0.81
N ILE A 60 2.75 -5.83 0.02
CA ILE A 60 2.28 -5.83 -1.37
C ILE A 60 3.47 -6.01 -2.32
N VAL A 61 4.42 -5.08 -2.27
CA VAL A 61 5.50 -4.96 -3.25
C VAL A 61 6.72 -4.31 -2.62
N VAL A 62 7.91 -4.65 -3.14
CA VAL A 62 9.19 -4.13 -2.66
C VAL A 62 9.95 -3.49 -3.81
N GLY A 63 10.39 -2.25 -3.63
CA GLY A 63 11.36 -1.56 -4.47
C GLY A 63 12.70 -1.46 -3.76
N GLN A 64 13.79 -1.58 -4.52
CA GLN A 64 15.15 -1.50 -3.99
C GLN A 64 15.98 -0.52 -4.81
N SER A 65 16.59 0.48 -4.17
CA SER A 65 17.52 1.40 -4.80
C SER A 65 18.97 0.95 -4.57
N GLY A 66 19.71 0.79 -5.66
CA GLY A 66 21.13 0.45 -5.63
C GLY A 66 21.45 -0.87 -4.93
N SER A 67 22.75 -1.11 -4.72
CA SER A 67 23.26 -2.30 -4.07
C SER A 67 23.19 -2.18 -2.54
N ASN A 68 22.03 -1.97 -1.94
CA ASN A 68 21.76 -2.04 -0.49
C ASN A 68 21.43 -0.73 0.22
N LEU A 69 21.30 0.40 -0.49
CA LEU A 69 21.13 1.70 0.18
C LEU A 69 19.71 1.97 0.61
N GLY A 70 18.70 1.35 -0.02
CA GLY A 70 17.31 1.63 0.34
C GLY A 70 16.33 0.52 -0.03
N ARG A 71 15.37 0.30 0.84
CA ARG A 71 14.19 -0.53 0.63
C ARG A 71 12.94 0.35 0.71
N LEU A 72 12.09 0.20 -0.28
CA LEU A 72 10.79 0.84 -0.35
C LEU A 72 9.74 -0.27 -0.38
N ILE A 73 8.77 -0.24 0.52
CA ILE A 73 7.78 -1.31 0.62
C ILE A 73 6.38 -0.72 0.72
N GLY A 74 5.48 -1.24 -0.10
CA GLY A 74 4.05 -1.01 0.01
C GLY A 74 3.38 -2.04 0.90
N TRP A 75 2.55 -1.58 1.85
CA TRP A 75 1.79 -2.38 2.79
C TRP A 75 0.32 -1.99 2.75
N VAL A 76 -0.55 -2.96 2.93
CA VAL A 76 -2.00 -2.73 3.03
C VAL A 76 -2.54 -3.33 4.33
N ARG A 77 -3.38 -2.59 5.02
CA ARG A 77 -4.03 -3.04 6.25
C ARG A 77 -4.98 -4.20 5.97
N THR A 78 -4.95 -5.21 6.82
CA THR A 78 -5.74 -6.44 6.64
C THR A 78 -7.24 -6.26 6.94
N ALA A 79 -7.62 -5.16 7.57
CA ALA A 79 -9.01 -4.80 7.86
C ALA A 79 -9.22 -3.29 7.66
N LEU A 80 -10.45 -2.86 7.39
CA LEU A 80 -10.81 -1.43 7.41
C LEU A 80 -10.70 -0.86 8.82
N ILE A 81 -10.56 0.45 8.93
CA ILE A 81 -10.61 1.15 10.21
C ILE A 81 -11.97 0.93 10.86
N SER A 82 -11.97 0.48 12.11
CA SER A 82 -13.19 0.18 12.87
C SER A 82 -13.70 1.34 13.72
N SER A 83 -12.83 2.30 14.07
CA SER A 83 -13.19 3.46 14.88
C SER A 83 -12.42 4.71 14.47
N ALA A 84 -13.11 5.85 14.43
CA ALA A 84 -12.51 7.16 14.11
C ALA A 84 -11.88 7.77 15.37
N VAL A 85 -10.74 7.24 15.78
CA VAL A 85 -9.97 7.70 16.94
C VAL A 85 -8.56 8.09 16.54
N SER A 86 -7.89 8.86 17.37
CA SER A 86 -6.46 9.14 17.22
C SER A 86 -5.69 7.82 17.21
N THR A 87 -4.99 7.56 16.14
CA THR A 87 -4.30 6.30 15.85
C THR A 87 -2.82 6.58 15.63
N ILE A 88 -1.96 5.77 16.25
CA ILE A 88 -0.51 5.84 16.07
C ILE A 88 -0.09 4.73 15.11
N PHE A 89 0.36 5.12 13.92
CA PHE A 89 0.95 4.22 12.93
C PHE A 89 2.45 4.15 13.16
N THR A 90 2.99 2.96 13.34
CA THR A 90 4.37 2.75 13.76
C THR A 90 5.10 1.82 12.79
N TYR A 91 6.35 2.15 12.48
CA TYR A 91 7.27 1.32 11.73
C TYR A 91 8.65 1.35 12.38
N ASN A 92 9.20 0.18 12.65
CA ASN A 92 10.56 0.03 13.19
C ASN A 92 11.40 -0.79 12.18
N PRO A 93 12.18 -0.14 11.31
CA PRO A 93 12.99 -0.84 10.34
C PRO A 93 14.03 -1.73 11.01
N THR A 94 14.10 -2.98 10.57
CA THR A 94 15.05 -3.99 11.08
C THR A 94 16.10 -4.39 10.03
N ILE A 95 16.09 -3.73 8.87
CA ILE A 95 17.02 -3.98 7.79
C ILE A 95 18.48 -3.75 8.24
N GLY A 96 19.27 -4.80 8.26
CA GLY A 96 20.73 -4.76 8.49
C GLY A 96 21.18 -3.73 9.53
N THR A 97 22.21 -2.94 9.21
CA THR A 97 22.57 -1.75 10.00
C THR A 97 21.72 -0.58 9.51
N ASN A 98 20.57 -0.38 10.13
CA ASN A 98 19.65 0.71 9.77
C ASN A 98 20.30 2.07 10.01
N THR A 99 20.31 2.93 9.00
CA THR A 99 20.90 4.27 9.03
C THR A 99 19.85 5.39 8.90
N GLY A 100 18.60 5.03 8.65
CA GLY A 100 17.50 5.97 8.52
C GLY A 100 16.27 5.31 7.92
N GLY A 101 15.19 6.04 7.81
CA GLY A 101 13.96 5.57 7.22
C GLY A 101 12.74 6.34 7.63
N GLY A 102 11.60 5.80 7.29
CA GLY A 102 10.32 6.40 7.64
C GLY A 102 9.13 5.68 7.06
N LEU A 103 7.97 6.26 7.31
CA LEU A 103 6.71 5.82 6.76
C LEU A 103 5.89 6.99 6.25
N GLN A 104 5.06 6.72 5.26
CA GLN A 104 3.94 7.55 4.88
C GLN A 104 2.66 6.74 5.06
N VAL A 105 1.67 7.34 5.69
CA VAL A 105 0.35 6.77 5.90
C VAL A 105 -0.63 7.40 4.92
N LEU A 106 -1.23 6.58 4.09
CA LEU A 106 -2.29 6.96 3.17
C LEU A 106 -3.60 6.32 3.62
N LYS A 107 -4.68 7.07 3.56
CA LYS A 107 -6.03 6.50 3.65
C LYS A 107 -6.67 6.43 2.28
N VAL A 108 -7.47 5.41 2.07
CA VAL A 108 -8.28 5.22 0.87
C VAL A 108 -9.72 5.07 1.31
N THR A 109 -10.54 6.04 0.93
CA THR A 109 -11.99 6.02 1.19
C THR A 109 -12.71 5.23 0.12
N GLY A 110 -13.94 4.77 0.41
CA GLY A 110 -14.79 4.10 -0.57
C GLY A 110 -14.36 2.68 -0.95
N MET A 111 -13.46 2.07 -0.18
CA MET A 111 -13.03 0.70 -0.37
C MET A 111 -14.00 -0.28 0.31
N SER A 112 -14.26 -1.40 -0.35
CA SER A 112 -15.02 -2.53 0.22
C SER A 112 -14.17 -3.79 0.41
N ARG A 113 -12.90 -3.75 -0.03
CA ARG A 113 -11.91 -4.82 0.08
C ARG A 113 -10.81 -4.46 1.06
N THR A 114 -10.15 -5.45 1.62
CA THR A 114 -9.10 -5.29 2.62
C THR A 114 -7.91 -6.22 2.34
N GLY A 115 -6.79 -5.94 2.96
CA GLY A 115 -5.59 -6.75 2.76
C GLY A 115 -5.22 -6.87 1.29
N LEU A 116 -4.61 -7.97 0.91
CA LEU A 116 -4.18 -8.20 -0.47
C LEU A 116 -5.34 -8.27 -1.48
N SER A 117 -6.58 -8.54 -1.04
CA SER A 117 -7.73 -8.53 -1.94
C SER A 117 -8.12 -7.11 -2.40
N ALA A 118 -7.62 -6.08 -1.73
CA ALA A 118 -7.79 -4.68 -2.13
C ALA A 118 -6.77 -4.24 -3.20
N ILE A 119 -5.82 -5.09 -3.55
CA ILE A 119 -4.77 -4.81 -4.55
C ILE A 119 -5.07 -5.63 -5.81
N LEU A 120 -5.37 -4.96 -6.91
CA LEU A 120 -5.62 -5.64 -8.18
C LEU A 120 -4.31 -6.11 -8.80
N GLN A 121 -3.32 -5.24 -8.84
CA GLN A 121 -1.96 -5.54 -9.32
C GLN A 121 -0.93 -4.60 -8.70
N SER A 122 0.32 -5.03 -8.73
CA SER A 122 1.46 -4.21 -8.31
C SER A 122 2.67 -4.51 -9.18
N ALA A 123 3.57 -3.54 -9.28
CA ALA A 123 4.82 -3.68 -10.01
C ALA A 123 5.93 -2.89 -9.32
N ASN A 124 7.18 -3.21 -9.65
CA ASN A 124 8.36 -2.54 -9.13
C ASN A 124 9.50 -2.55 -10.13
N GLN A 125 10.43 -1.62 -9.95
CA GLN A 125 11.75 -1.67 -10.55
C GLN A 125 12.80 -1.63 -9.44
N ASN A 126 13.78 -2.51 -9.52
CA ASN A 126 14.84 -2.65 -8.51
C ASN A 126 16.18 -2.27 -9.09
N SER A 127 16.99 -1.57 -8.31
CA SER A 127 18.40 -1.28 -8.61
C SER A 127 18.62 -0.66 -10.00
N GLN A 128 17.76 0.26 -10.40
CA GLN A 128 17.78 0.87 -11.71
C GLN A 128 18.99 1.80 -11.90
N THR A 129 19.39 2.00 -13.14
CA THR A 129 20.55 2.81 -13.51
C THR A 129 20.27 4.30 -13.33
N ALA A 130 21.27 5.05 -12.87
CA ALA A 130 21.23 6.51 -12.85
C ALA A 130 21.00 7.11 -14.26
N GLY A 131 20.33 8.26 -14.32
CA GLY A 131 19.99 8.94 -15.56
C GLY A 131 18.78 8.36 -16.30
N THR A 132 18.06 7.43 -15.70
CA THR A 132 16.84 6.86 -16.28
C THR A 132 15.58 7.37 -15.57
N THR A 133 14.46 7.32 -16.26
CA THR A 133 13.15 7.65 -15.72
C THR A 133 12.54 6.42 -15.03
N PRO A 134 12.07 6.51 -13.79
CA PRO A 134 11.29 5.44 -13.17
C PRO A 134 10.01 5.18 -13.97
N ALA A 135 9.77 3.93 -14.34
CA ALA A 135 8.65 3.54 -15.19
C ALA A 135 8.24 2.07 -14.95
N PRO A 136 7.76 1.72 -13.75
CA PRO A 136 7.32 0.36 -13.45
C PRO A 136 6.14 -0.04 -14.33
N VAL A 137 6.08 -1.33 -14.69
CA VAL A 137 5.13 -1.86 -15.67
C VAL A 137 4.20 -2.88 -15.01
N PHE A 138 2.92 -2.58 -14.98
CA PHE A 138 1.87 -3.51 -14.57
C PHE A 138 1.69 -4.66 -15.58
N ALA A 139 1.16 -5.77 -15.11
CA ALA A 139 0.86 -6.93 -15.94
C ALA A 139 -0.30 -6.67 -16.93
N ALA A 140 -1.20 -5.76 -16.59
CA ALA A 140 -2.35 -5.36 -17.42
C ALA A 140 -2.57 -3.83 -17.35
N ALA A 141 -3.33 -3.30 -18.28
CA ALA A 141 -3.77 -1.91 -18.25
C ALA A 141 -4.58 -1.62 -16.99
N VAL A 142 -4.36 -0.45 -16.40
CA VAL A 142 -5.09 -0.01 -15.21
C VAL A 142 -6.57 0.17 -15.53
N ASN A 143 -7.44 -0.27 -14.63
CA ASN A 143 -8.86 0.05 -14.74
C ASN A 143 -9.07 1.52 -14.41
N THR A 144 -9.63 2.27 -15.34
CA THR A 144 -9.80 3.73 -15.23
C THR A 144 -10.57 4.20 -13.98
N ALA A 145 -11.33 3.33 -13.33
CA ALA A 145 -12.04 3.63 -12.09
C ALA A 145 -11.19 3.45 -10.83
N ASN A 146 -10.07 2.75 -10.93
CA ASN A 146 -9.25 2.36 -9.81
C ASN A 146 -8.22 3.43 -9.44
N PRO A 147 -7.97 3.65 -8.13
CA PRO A 147 -6.84 4.45 -7.69
C PRO A 147 -5.50 3.75 -7.96
N VAL A 148 -4.48 4.56 -8.24
CA VAL A 148 -3.09 4.09 -8.34
C VAL A 148 -2.22 4.88 -7.35
N ILE A 149 -1.36 4.16 -6.66
CA ILE A 149 -0.34 4.70 -5.76
C ILE A 149 1.03 4.32 -6.32
N GLY A 150 1.89 5.31 -6.50
CA GLY A 150 3.30 5.13 -6.88
C GLY A 150 4.23 5.70 -5.82
N ALA A 151 5.37 5.06 -5.60
CA ALA A 151 6.44 5.60 -4.77
C ALA A 151 7.80 5.25 -5.36
N VAL A 152 8.76 6.16 -5.20
CA VAL A 152 10.14 5.99 -5.63
C VAL A 152 11.09 6.35 -4.50
N MET A 153 12.21 5.65 -4.41
CA MET A 153 13.30 5.93 -3.49
C MET A 153 14.62 5.91 -4.26
N ASN A 154 15.42 6.94 -4.13
CA ASN A 154 16.72 7.06 -4.77
C ASN A 154 17.82 7.46 -3.78
N ALA A 155 19.08 7.38 -4.20
CA ALA A 155 20.25 7.73 -3.38
C ALA A 155 20.61 9.23 -3.49
N SER A 156 19.63 10.10 -3.76
CA SER A 156 19.81 11.56 -3.83
C SER A 156 18.53 12.25 -3.39
N ASN A 157 18.53 13.59 -3.43
CA ASN A 157 17.29 14.34 -3.25
C ASN A 157 16.32 14.04 -4.42
N PRO A 158 15.05 13.65 -4.17
CA PRO A 158 14.07 13.32 -5.21
C PRO A 158 13.56 14.52 -6.00
N ALA A 159 13.93 15.75 -5.66
CA ALA A 159 13.44 16.98 -6.28
C ALA A 159 13.61 17.06 -7.82
N ALA A 160 14.40 16.16 -8.42
CA ALA A 160 14.51 16.04 -9.87
C ALA A 160 13.40 15.17 -10.49
N LEU A 161 12.66 14.42 -9.69
CA LEU A 161 11.50 13.67 -10.11
C LEU A 161 10.24 14.49 -9.85
N THR A 162 9.21 14.24 -10.62
CA THR A 162 7.90 14.86 -10.45
C THR A 162 6.83 13.81 -10.66
N PRO A 163 5.64 14.00 -10.10
CA PRO A 163 4.53 13.10 -10.39
C PRO A 163 4.23 13.01 -11.89
N ARG A 164 3.68 11.89 -12.31
CA ARG A 164 3.17 11.70 -13.67
C ARG A 164 2.18 12.83 -14.02
N SER A 165 2.37 13.46 -15.17
CA SER A 165 1.58 14.61 -15.60
C SER A 165 0.37 14.28 -16.49
N SER A 166 0.35 13.08 -17.12
CA SER A 166 -0.75 12.68 -18.01
C SER A 166 -1.03 11.16 -17.89
N PRO A 167 -2.17 10.78 -17.24
CA PRO A 167 -3.03 11.66 -16.44
C PRO A 167 -2.27 12.28 -15.26
N ALA A 168 -2.78 13.37 -14.72
CA ALA A 168 -2.11 14.09 -13.65
C ALA A 168 -2.24 13.36 -12.31
N TYR A 169 -1.11 12.99 -11.72
CA TYR A 169 -1.03 12.46 -10.37
C TYR A 169 -0.82 13.58 -9.36
N THR A 170 -1.32 13.37 -8.16
CA THR A 170 -1.08 14.28 -7.02
C THR A 170 0.14 13.79 -6.24
N GLU A 171 1.11 14.69 -6.05
CA GLU A 171 2.22 14.44 -5.13
C GLU A 171 1.74 14.36 -3.69
N ARG A 172 2.26 13.39 -2.94
CA ARG A 172 1.91 13.16 -1.53
C ARG A 172 3.07 13.38 -0.57
N THR A 173 4.28 13.10 -1.01
CA THR A 173 5.53 13.45 -0.33
C THR A 173 6.63 13.65 -1.35
N ASP A 174 7.49 14.60 -1.06
CA ASP A 174 8.81 14.78 -1.66
C ASP A 174 9.77 15.12 -0.51
N VAL A 175 10.59 14.15 -0.11
CA VAL A 175 11.48 14.26 1.05
C VAL A 175 12.87 13.76 0.69
N GLY A 176 13.86 14.64 0.85
CA GLY A 176 15.27 14.30 0.76
C GLY A 176 16.00 14.50 2.09
N TYR A 177 17.02 13.70 2.35
CA TYR A 177 17.94 13.91 3.46
C TYR A 177 19.39 13.54 3.09
N ALA A 178 20.35 14.22 3.71
CA ALA A 178 21.73 14.21 3.26
C ALA A 178 22.58 13.05 3.81
N THR A 179 22.15 12.42 4.91
CA THR A 179 22.94 11.34 5.54
C THR A 179 22.02 10.23 6.07
N PRO A 180 21.96 9.07 5.43
CA PRO A 180 22.52 8.80 4.10
C PRO A 180 21.82 9.65 3.02
N THR A 181 22.52 10.01 1.97
CA THR A 181 21.89 10.75 0.86
C THR A 181 20.80 9.87 0.25
N THR A 182 19.56 10.27 0.43
CA THR A 182 18.39 9.50 0.02
C THR A 182 17.24 10.45 -0.21
N GLY A 183 16.47 10.18 -1.24
CA GLY A 183 15.24 10.88 -1.52
C GLY A 183 14.08 9.91 -1.67
N ARG A 184 12.90 10.39 -1.38
CA ARG A 184 11.68 9.65 -1.55
C ARG A 184 10.54 10.54 -2.01
N GLU A 185 9.82 10.07 -3.00
CA GLU A 185 8.62 10.72 -3.52
C GLU A 185 7.47 9.72 -3.59
N THR A 186 6.26 10.18 -3.39
CA THR A 186 5.03 9.40 -3.54
C THR A 186 4.00 10.18 -4.30
N MET A 187 3.35 9.55 -5.26
CA MET A 187 2.27 10.12 -6.07
C MET A 187 1.03 9.22 -6.04
N THR A 188 -0.14 9.82 -6.23
CA THR A 188 -1.41 9.09 -6.30
C THR A 188 -2.34 9.68 -7.34
N ILE A 189 -3.19 8.84 -7.89
CA ILE A 189 -4.36 9.25 -8.67
C ILE A 189 -5.57 8.45 -8.19
N ASP A 190 -6.72 9.10 -8.12
CA ASP A 190 -7.95 8.46 -7.64
C ASP A 190 -8.66 7.66 -8.75
N SER A 191 -8.48 8.07 -10.01
CA SER A 191 -9.06 7.42 -11.19
C SER A 191 -8.47 8.03 -12.47
N GLY A 192 -8.77 7.44 -13.63
CA GLY A 192 -8.39 8.01 -14.93
C GLY A 192 -7.08 7.46 -15.51
N GLU A 193 -6.32 6.64 -14.80
CA GLU A 193 -5.18 5.93 -15.37
C GLU A 193 -5.66 4.74 -16.22
N THR A 194 -4.99 4.49 -17.34
CA THR A 194 -5.30 3.36 -18.25
C THR A 194 -4.05 2.68 -18.78
N ALA A 195 -2.87 3.25 -18.50
CA ALA A 195 -1.61 2.71 -18.99
C ALA A 195 -1.19 1.46 -18.22
N THR A 196 -0.39 0.62 -18.87
CA THR A 196 0.38 -0.43 -18.17
C THR A 196 1.65 0.11 -17.54
N THR A 197 2.26 1.15 -18.12
CA THR A 197 3.51 1.75 -17.65
C THR A 197 3.23 3.04 -16.91
N ILE A 198 3.63 3.12 -15.66
CA ILE A 198 3.45 4.30 -14.81
C ILE A 198 4.78 5.09 -14.78
N THR A 199 4.92 6.02 -15.70
CA THR A 199 6.14 6.80 -15.88
C THR A 199 6.13 8.03 -14.98
N TRP A 200 7.17 8.22 -14.17
CA TRP A 200 7.41 9.45 -13.42
C TRP A 200 7.80 10.60 -14.37
N GLY A 201 7.65 11.83 -13.95
CA GLY A 201 8.24 12.98 -14.62
C GLY A 201 9.72 13.09 -14.26
N GLY A 202 10.56 13.51 -15.23
CA GLY A 202 12.00 13.67 -15.04
C GLY A 202 12.78 12.37 -15.04
N THR A 203 14.04 12.45 -14.63
CA THR A 203 14.98 11.32 -14.54
C THR A 203 15.65 11.31 -13.17
N SER A 204 15.90 10.13 -12.63
CA SER A 204 16.68 10.01 -11.40
C SER A 204 18.18 10.21 -11.69
N ALA A 205 18.80 11.15 -11.01
CA ALA A 205 20.24 11.39 -11.13
C ALA A 205 21.09 10.27 -10.53
N THR A 206 20.49 9.36 -9.78
CA THR A 206 21.17 8.26 -9.08
C THR A 206 20.39 6.95 -9.23
N LEU A 207 20.94 5.86 -8.71
CA LEU A 207 20.25 4.58 -8.62
C LEU A 207 18.95 4.74 -7.82
N PHE A 208 17.90 4.07 -8.26
CA PHE A 208 16.58 4.12 -7.61
C PHE A 208 15.91 2.75 -7.61
N GLY A 209 14.91 2.63 -6.76
CA GLY A 209 13.89 1.59 -6.81
C GLY A 209 12.52 2.24 -6.68
N ASP A 210 11.55 1.74 -7.40
CA ASP A 210 10.18 2.21 -7.36
C ASP A 210 9.17 1.09 -7.19
N ILE A 211 7.98 1.47 -6.79
CA ILE A 211 6.82 0.60 -6.65
C ILE A 211 5.58 1.32 -7.16
N VAL A 212 4.67 0.55 -7.75
CA VAL A 212 3.31 1.00 -8.06
C VAL A 212 2.31 -0.07 -7.66
N MET A 213 1.12 0.36 -7.30
CA MET A 213 0.00 -0.52 -6.96
C MET A 213 -1.32 0.08 -7.43
N GLU A 214 -2.15 -0.76 -8.02
CA GLU A 214 -3.53 -0.47 -8.40
C GLU A 214 -4.46 -1.06 -7.35
N LEU A 215 -5.39 -0.26 -6.84
CA LEU A 215 -6.36 -0.68 -5.83
C LEU A 215 -7.64 -1.18 -6.51
N ASP A 216 -8.20 -2.28 -6.04
CA ASP A 216 -9.45 -2.85 -6.54
C ASP A 216 -10.65 -2.31 -5.77
N ILE A 217 -11.38 -1.39 -6.39
CA ILE A 217 -12.62 -0.80 -5.82
C ILE A 217 -13.87 -1.63 -6.10
N SER A 218 -13.76 -2.72 -6.85
CA SER A 218 -14.91 -3.58 -7.16
C SER A 218 -15.51 -4.16 -5.86
N ALA A 219 -16.82 -4.32 -5.83
CA ALA A 219 -17.45 -5.01 -4.71
C ALA A 219 -16.90 -6.45 -4.60
N PRO A 220 -16.72 -6.98 -3.38
CA PRO A 220 -16.41 -8.40 -3.23
C PRO A 220 -17.46 -9.24 -3.96
N PRO A 221 -17.08 -10.38 -4.57
CA PRO A 221 -18.05 -11.25 -5.20
C PRO A 221 -19.14 -11.63 -4.19
N ALA A 222 -20.39 -11.53 -4.62
CA ALA A 222 -21.52 -11.92 -3.80
C ALA A 222 -21.36 -13.39 -3.41
N ILE A 223 -21.44 -13.68 -2.11
CA ILE A 223 -21.48 -15.06 -1.64
C ILE A 223 -22.87 -15.59 -2.01
N THR A 224 -22.96 -16.32 -3.12
CA THR A 224 -24.17 -17.03 -3.47
C THR A 224 -24.27 -18.26 -2.58
N TYR A 225 -25.02 -18.16 -1.51
CA TYR A 225 -25.40 -19.37 -0.76
C TYR A 225 -26.26 -20.22 -1.72
N PRO A 226 -25.92 -21.51 -1.91
CA PRO A 226 -26.85 -22.39 -2.62
C PRO A 226 -28.20 -22.31 -1.87
N GLN A 227 -29.23 -21.89 -2.55
CA GLN A 227 -30.60 -21.94 -2.02
C GLN A 227 -30.84 -23.40 -1.66
N LEU A 228 -30.93 -23.68 -0.36
CA LEU A 228 -31.54 -24.91 0.08
C LEU A 228 -32.98 -24.87 -0.47
N GLU A 229 -33.18 -25.50 -1.63
CA GLU A 229 -34.52 -25.79 -2.09
C GLU A 229 -35.17 -26.59 -0.96
N HIS A 230 -36.03 -25.93 -0.21
CA HIS A 230 -36.97 -26.66 0.61
C HIS A 230 -37.79 -27.49 -0.36
N ALA A 231 -37.38 -28.74 -0.54
CA ALA A 231 -38.23 -29.73 -1.12
C ALA A 231 -39.49 -29.74 -0.26
N ASN A 232 -40.54 -29.06 -0.74
CA ASN A 232 -41.89 -29.16 -0.20
C ASN A 232 -42.41 -30.59 -0.38
N GLY A 233 -41.71 -31.53 0.24
CA GLY A 233 -42.19 -32.89 0.48
C GLY A 233 -43.24 -32.82 1.57
N ARG A 234 -44.52 -32.77 1.20
CA ARG A 234 -45.60 -33.17 2.09
C ARG A 234 -45.36 -34.58 2.60
N GLY A 235 -44.48 -34.71 3.58
CA GLY A 235 -44.35 -35.91 4.41
C GLY A 235 -45.49 -35.91 5.45
N SER A 236 -46.55 -36.63 5.15
CA SER A 236 -47.58 -37.02 6.12
C SER A 236 -46.90 -37.69 7.31
N PHE A 237 -46.75 -37.03 8.44
CA PHE A 237 -46.41 -37.65 9.70
C PHE A 237 -47.61 -38.48 10.18
N ARG A 238 -47.58 -39.80 9.91
CA ARG A 238 -48.42 -40.76 10.65
C ARG A 238 -47.94 -40.78 12.10
N GLY A 239 -48.83 -40.37 13.00
CA GLY A 239 -48.60 -40.38 14.42
C GLY A 239 -48.23 -41.79 14.89
N VAL A 240 -47.09 -41.92 15.57
CA VAL A 240 -46.76 -43.10 16.37
C VAL A 240 -47.44 -42.92 17.72
N ASN A 241 -48.43 -43.74 17.95
CA ASN A 241 -49.13 -43.87 19.22
C ASN A 241 -48.24 -44.61 20.23
N LEU A 242 -47.63 -43.90 21.19
CA LEU A 242 -46.92 -44.51 22.31
C LEU A 242 -47.93 -44.89 23.39
N GLY A 243 -48.35 -46.13 23.35
CA GLY A 243 -49.15 -46.72 24.39
C GLY A 243 -48.42 -46.75 25.73
N THR A 244 -49.10 -46.30 26.77
CA THR A 244 -48.76 -46.42 28.19
C THR A 244 -48.79 -47.86 28.65
N ARG A 245 -47.71 -48.26 29.30
CA ARG A 245 -47.69 -49.25 30.43
C ARG A 245 -46.61 -48.81 31.42
#